data_0951dac6671bc00e44ce60f784d954fd
#
_entry.id   0951dac6671bc00e44ce60f784d954fd
#
_cell.length_a   1.000
_cell.length_b   1.000
_cell.length_c   1.000
_cell.angle_alpha   90.00
_cell.angle_beta   90.00
_cell.angle_gamma   90.00
#
_symmetry.space_group_name_H-M   'P 1'
#
loop_
_entity.id
_entity.type
_entity.pdbx_description
1 polymer ?
#
loop_
_entity_poly.entity_id
_entity_poly.type
_entity_poly.pdbx_seq_one_letter_code
_entity_poly.pdbx_strand_id
1 'polypeptide(L)'
;VQLSFINQQVDVAEFEKSIDIPDQNDDFNAIREEYRTMLKNQLSKGNNGLVKTKYITFGIEAESLKVARPRLERIETDILNNFKVLGAQAHSLNGLERLEIMYHVFNQDRIEPFKFQYKMLPETGLKTKDFIAPTSFNFSKNQTFLMGRTMGSVSYLQILAPELTDRMLADFLDVDDSINVNI
;
A
#
# COMPACT_ATOMS: atom_id res chain seq x y z
N VAL A 1 0.46 -17.25 5.78
CA VAL A 1 1.14 -16.11 5.17
C VAL A 1 0.25 -15.56 4.08
N GLN A 2 0.18 -14.26 3.96
CA GLN A 2 -0.58 -13.57 2.92
C GLN A 2 0.34 -12.50 2.30
N LEU A 3 0.37 -12.44 0.98
CA LEU A 3 1.03 -11.41 0.22
C LEU A 3 -0.04 -10.45 -0.34
N SER A 4 0.10 -9.17 -0.08
CA SER A 4 -0.84 -8.17 -0.54
C SER A 4 -0.11 -7.11 -1.37
N PHE A 5 -0.63 -6.84 -2.56
CA PHE A 5 -0.17 -5.83 -3.48
C PHE A 5 -1.27 -4.77 -3.55
N ILE A 6 -1.03 -3.63 -2.93
CA ILE A 6 -2.04 -2.59 -2.72
C ILE A 6 -1.61 -1.33 -3.44
N ASN A 7 -2.49 -0.81 -4.29
CA ASN A 7 -2.31 0.50 -4.89
C ASN A 7 -2.79 1.57 -3.91
N GLN A 8 -1.92 2.52 -3.64
CA GLN A 8 -2.20 3.67 -2.79
C GLN A 8 -2.10 4.93 -3.61
N GLN A 9 -3.03 5.83 -3.43
CA GLN A 9 -2.93 7.16 -4.01
C GLN A 9 -1.89 7.95 -3.23
N VAL A 10 -0.88 8.44 -3.94
CA VAL A 10 0.15 9.32 -3.36
C VAL A 10 -0.23 10.75 -3.67
N ASP A 11 0.00 11.65 -2.71
CA ASP A 11 -0.06 13.07 -2.98
C ASP A 11 1.03 13.42 -4.01
N VAL A 12 0.58 13.67 -5.25
CA VAL A 12 1.46 13.98 -6.37
C VAL A 12 2.32 15.20 -6.03
N ALA A 13 1.79 16.19 -5.29
CA ALA A 13 2.52 17.38 -4.92
C ALA A 13 3.63 17.09 -3.89
N GLU A 14 3.42 16.15 -2.98
CA GLU A 14 4.45 15.72 -2.03
C GLU A 14 5.52 14.87 -2.73
N PHE A 15 5.10 14.00 -3.65
CA PHE A 15 6.02 13.22 -4.45
C PHE A 15 6.84 14.09 -5.41
N GLU A 16 6.23 15.09 -6.05
CA GLU A 16 6.94 16.08 -6.88
C GLU A 16 8.02 16.81 -6.09
N LYS A 17 7.76 17.16 -4.83
CA LYS A 17 8.78 17.76 -3.94
C LYS A 17 9.94 16.80 -3.65
N SER A 18 9.66 15.50 -3.54
CA SER A 18 10.70 14.49 -3.26
C SER A 18 11.64 14.24 -4.43
N ILE A 19 11.18 14.49 -5.66
CA ILE A 19 11.96 14.37 -6.89
C ILE A 19 12.51 15.73 -7.39
N ASP A 20 12.23 16.80 -6.67
CA ASP A 20 12.75 18.13 -7.02
C ASP A 20 14.26 18.19 -6.76
N ILE A 21 15.01 18.46 -7.83
CA ILE A 21 16.47 18.56 -7.75
C ILE A 21 16.79 20.05 -7.68
N PRO A 22 17.29 20.54 -6.53
CA PRO A 22 17.58 21.97 -6.38
C PRO A 22 18.70 22.42 -7.30
N ASP A 23 18.61 23.66 -7.77
CA ASP A 23 19.67 24.29 -8.51
C ASP A 23 20.92 24.46 -7.63
N GLN A 24 22.07 24.27 -8.24
CA GLN A 24 23.37 24.46 -7.58
C GLN A 24 24.16 25.56 -8.30
N ASN A 25 25.15 26.09 -7.60
CA ASN A 25 26.01 27.12 -8.18
C ASN A 25 27.11 26.50 -9.07
N ASP A 26 26.66 25.83 -10.16
CA ASP A 26 27.49 25.20 -11.17
C ASP A 26 26.84 25.32 -12.55
N ASP A 27 27.53 24.88 -13.61
CA ASP A 27 27.08 25.01 -15.00
C ASP A 27 26.07 23.92 -15.43
N PHE A 28 25.58 23.06 -14.49
CA PHE A 28 24.73 21.91 -14.81
C PHE A 28 23.24 22.12 -14.55
N ASN A 29 22.78 23.34 -14.26
CA ASN A 29 21.37 23.59 -13.95
C ASN A 29 20.44 23.31 -15.15
N ALA A 30 20.91 23.48 -16.39
CA ALA A 30 20.15 23.10 -17.58
C ALA A 30 19.87 21.59 -17.65
N ILE A 31 20.85 20.76 -17.25
CA ILE A 31 20.70 19.30 -17.20
C ILE A 31 19.75 18.90 -16.05
N ARG A 32 19.84 19.58 -14.91
CA ARG A 32 18.91 19.34 -13.80
C ARG A 32 17.47 19.63 -14.16
N GLU A 33 17.23 20.73 -14.91
CA GLU A 33 15.89 21.08 -15.38
C GLU A 33 15.35 20.06 -16.39
N GLU A 34 16.18 19.60 -17.33
CA GLU A 34 15.79 18.54 -18.26
C GLU A 34 15.45 17.24 -17.52
N TYR A 35 16.25 16.86 -16.51
CA TYR A 35 16.01 15.67 -15.71
C TYR A 35 14.76 15.80 -14.83
N ARG A 36 14.51 16.96 -14.19
CA ARG A 36 13.26 17.27 -13.48
C ARG A 36 12.05 17.12 -14.40
N THR A 37 12.14 17.67 -15.59
CA THR A 37 11.08 17.60 -16.60
C THR A 37 10.82 16.15 -17.05
N MET A 38 11.86 15.36 -17.24
CA MET A 38 11.74 13.95 -17.56
C MET A 38 11.05 13.17 -16.44
N LEU A 39 11.44 13.40 -15.18
CA LEU A 39 10.82 12.75 -14.01
C LEU A 39 9.34 13.13 -13.87
N LYS A 40 8.99 14.42 -14.02
CA LYS A 40 7.60 14.91 -13.99
C LYS A 40 6.77 14.28 -15.15
N ASN A 41 7.34 14.17 -16.33
CA ASN A 41 6.68 13.52 -17.46
C ASN A 41 6.47 12.02 -17.24
N GLN A 42 7.42 11.34 -16.61
CA GLN A 42 7.24 9.94 -16.23
C GLN A 42 6.17 9.78 -15.16
N LEU A 43 6.13 10.66 -14.17
CA LEU A 43 5.10 10.67 -13.15
C LEU A 43 3.70 10.87 -13.74
N SER A 44 3.56 11.81 -14.69
CA SER A 44 2.28 12.08 -15.36
C SER A 44 1.83 10.96 -16.30
N LYS A 45 2.75 10.14 -16.81
CA LYS A 45 2.46 8.95 -17.63
C LYS A 45 2.25 7.69 -16.79
N GLY A 46 2.72 7.69 -15.55
CA GLY A 46 2.51 6.59 -14.60
C GLY A 46 1.08 6.61 -14.05
N ASN A 47 0.70 5.53 -13.44
CA ASN A 47 -0.62 5.13 -12.91
C ASN A 47 -1.41 6.19 -12.12
N ASN A 48 -1.76 7.33 -12.70
CA ASN A 48 -2.64 8.35 -12.11
C ASN A 48 -2.30 8.71 -10.63
N GLY A 49 -1.02 8.70 -10.26
CA GLY A 49 -0.57 8.92 -8.89
C GLY A 49 -0.75 7.72 -7.95
N LEU A 50 -0.94 6.52 -8.49
CA LEU A 50 -1.01 5.29 -7.71
C LEU A 50 0.39 4.67 -7.57
N VAL A 51 0.76 4.31 -6.36
CA VAL A 51 1.97 3.55 -6.04
C VAL A 51 1.58 2.19 -5.50
N LYS A 52 2.12 1.14 -6.12
CA LYS A 52 1.89 -0.24 -5.69
C LYS A 52 2.85 -0.61 -4.57
N THR A 53 2.32 -0.77 -3.38
CA THR A 53 3.07 -1.20 -2.19
C THR A 53 2.79 -2.67 -1.91
N LYS A 54 3.83 -3.38 -1.50
CA LYS A 54 3.81 -4.82 -1.22
C LYS A 54 3.83 -5.06 0.27
N TYR A 55 2.91 -5.87 0.76
CA TYR A 55 2.81 -6.21 2.19
C TYR A 55 2.87 -7.71 2.39
N ILE A 56 3.55 -8.13 3.45
CA ILE A 56 3.55 -9.50 3.93
C ILE A 56 2.85 -9.52 5.28
N THR A 57 1.79 -10.32 5.37
CA THR A 57 1.10 -10.57 6.63
C THR A 57 1.30 -12.03 7.03
N PHE A 58 1.73 -12.26 8.25
CA PHE A 58 1.85 -13.60 8.81
C PHE A 58 1.24 -13.66 10.21
N GLY A 59 0.79 -14.83 10.58
CA GLY A 59 0.24 -15.11 11.90
C GLY A 59 0.70 -16.46 12.40
N ILE A 60 0.67 -16.64 13.70
CA ILE A 60 0.97 -17.88 14.39
C ILE A 60 -0.12 -18.21 15.39
N GLU A 61 -0.31 -19.47 15.66
CA GLU A 61 -1.11 -19.92 16.79
C GLU A 61 -0.25 -20.06 18.04
N ALA A 62 -0.74 -19.54 19.15
CA ALA A 62 -0.06 -19.63 20.44
C ALA A 62 -1.08 -19.55 21.59
N GLU A 63 -0.76 -20.23 22.68
CA GLU A 63 -1.60 -20.29 23.88
C GLU A 63 -1.74 -18.94 24.60
N SER A 64 -0.76 -18.05 24.45
CA SER A 64 -0.75 -16.73 25.05
C SER A 64 0.12 -15.74 24.30
N LEU A 65 -0.13 -14.43 24.51
CA LEU A 65 0.70 -13.34 23.96
C LEU A 65 2.16 -13.43 24.43
N LYS A 66 2.40 -13.92 25.65
CA LYS A 66 3.75 -14.08 26.19
C LYS A 66 4.58 -15.11 25.40
N VAL A 67 3.93 -16.14 24.88
CA VAL A 67 4.55 -17.18 24.03
C VAL A 67 4.61 -16.71 22.56
N ALA A 68 3.57 -16.00 22.11
CA ALA A 68 3.48 -15.54 20.73
C ALA A 68 4.55 -14.50 20.40
N ARG A 69 4.77 -13.53 21.26
CA ARG A 69 5.62 -12.38 21.00
C ARG A 69 7.05 -12.74 20.58
N PRO A 70 7.84 -13.54 21.33
CA PRO A 70 9.19 -13.89 20.92
C PRO A 70 9.25 -14.72 19.63
N ARG A 71 8.19 -15.50 19.32
CA ARG A 71 8.10 -16.25 18.06
C ARG A 71 7.87 -15.31 16.87
N LEU A 72 6.98 -14.32 17.04
CA LEU A 72 6.72 -13.31 16.01
C LEU A 72 7.95 -12.45 15.74
N GLU A 73 8.63 -11.98 16.80
CA GLU A 73 9.87 -11.18 16.70
C GLU A 73 10.97 -11.95 15.96
N ARG A 74 11.07 -13.25 16.17
CA ARG A 74 12.03 -14.10 15.43
C ARG A 74 11.69 -14.18 13.95
N ILE A 75 10.42 -14.48 13.61
CA ILE A 75 9.96 -14.57 12.22
C ILE A 75 10.16 -13.24 11.50
N GLU A 76 9.83 -12.13 12.15
CA GLU A 76 10.06 -10.79 11.65
C GLU A 76 11.55 -10.57 11.32
N THR A 77 12.43 -10.89 12.26
CA THR A 77 13.88 -10.77 12.05
C THR A 77 14.39 -11.62 10.88
N ASP A 78 13.91 -12.84 10.78
CA ASP A 78 14.29 -13.76 9.70
C ASP A 78 13.81 -13.22 8.33
N ILE A 79 12.58 -12.70 8.25
CA ILE A 79 12.03 -12.09 7.03
C ILE A 79 12.84 -10.85 6.63
N LEU A 80 13.10 -9.93 7.56
CA LEU A 80 13.85 -8.70 7.29
C LEU A 80 15.29 -9.02 6.82
N ASN A 81 15.94 -9.99 7.43
CA ASN A 81 17.28 -10.43 7.03
C ASN A 81 17.28 -11.05 5.62
N ASN A 82 16.29 -11.86 5.29
CA ASN A 82 16.16 -12.44 3.95
C ASN A 82 15.96 -11.36 2.88
N PHE A 83 15.14 -10.35 3.13
CA PHE A 83 14.98 -9.22 2.21
C PHE A 83 16.26 -8.42 2.05
N LYS A 84 17.01 -8.21 3.13
CA LYS A 84 18.31 -7.54 3.08
C LYS A 84 19.31 -8.30 2.21
N VAL A 85 19.35 -9.64 2.29
CA VAL A 85 20.18 -10.48 1.43
C VAL A 85 19.80 -10.35 -0.04
N LEU A 86 18.49 -10.20 -0.33
CA LEU A 86 17.98 -9.96 -1.69
C LEU A 86 18.19 -8.52 -2.19
N GLY A 87 18.77 -7.63 -1.38
CA GLY A 87 18.97 -6.23 -1.73
C GLY A 87 17.67 -5.39 -1.66
N ALA A 88 16.59 -5.94 -1.07
CA ALA A 88 15.33 -5.25 -0.87
C ALA A 88 15.24 -4.68 0.55
N GLN A 89 14.58 -3.53 0.68
CA GLN A 89 14.28 -2.93 1.98
C GLN A 89 12.88 -3.35 2.44
N ALA A 90 12.76 -3.75 3.68
CA ALA A 90 11.49 -4.03 4.33
C ALA A 90 11.51 -3.48 5.76
N HIS A 91 10.37 -3.08 6.27
CA HIS A 91 10.19 -2.63 7.65
C HIS A 91 8.87 -3.17 8.21
N SER A 92 8.83 -3.31 9.52
CA SER A 92 7.63 -3.74 10.22
C SER A 92 6.66 -2.58 10.41
N LEU A 93 5.39 -2.83 10.19
CA LEU A 93 4.34 -1.85 10.39
C LEU A 93 3.87 -1.84 11.84
N ASN A 94 3.79 -0.68 12.43
CA ASN A 94 3.10 -0.49 13.70
C ASN A 94 1.58 -0.41 13.53
N GLY A 95 0.84 -0.34 14.65
CA GLY A 95 -0.62 -0.32 14.63
C GLY A 95 -1.22 0.91 13.94
N LEU A 96 -0.55 2.06 14.01
CA LEU A 96 -0.99 3.30 13.36
C LEU A 96 -0.80 3.21 11.85
N GLU A 97 0.36 2.81 11.39
CA GLU A 97 0.68 2.60 9.97
C GLU A 97 -0.27 1.58 9.32
N ARG A 98 -0.62 0.50 10.06
CA ARG A 98 -1.61 -0.46 9.60
C ARG A 98 -3.01 0.16 9.44
N LEU A 99 -3.44 1.01 10.36
CA LEU A 99 -4.72 1.72 10.24
C LEU A 99 -4.72 2.69 9.07
N GLU A 100 -3.60 3.35 8.81
CA GLU A 100 -3.42 4.25 7.67
C GLU A 100 -3.55 3.51 6.33
N ILE A 101 -2.91 2.34 6.20
CA ILE A 101 -3.06 1.48 5.02
C ILE A 101 -4.54 1.10 4.82
N MET A 102 -5.21 0.65 5.87
CA MET A 102 -6.63 0.31 5.83
C MET A 102 -7.49 1.50 5.43
N TYR A 103 -7.18 2.70 5.94
CA TYR A 103 -7.86 3.92 5.55
C TYR A 103 -7.74 4.19 4.05
N HIS A 104 -6.54 4.09 3.48
CA HIS A 104 -6.33 4.29 2.04
C HIS A 104 -7.02 3.23 1.18
N VAL A 105 -7.07 1.98 1.63
CA VAL A 105 -7.80 0.91 0.93
C VAL A 105 -9.30 1.21 0.87
N PHE A 106 -9.89 1.72 1.95
CA PHE A 106 -11.33 1.99 2.02
C PHE A 106 -11.73 3.39 1.53
N ASN A 107 -10.79 4.32 1.39
CA ASN A 107 -11.04 5.70 0.98
C ASN A 107 -10.16 6.10 -0.21
N GLN A 108 -10.15 5.29 -1.27
CA GLN A 108 -9.34 5.50 -2.47
C GLN A 108 -9.67 6.79 -3.23
N ASP A 109 -10.85 7.36 -3.00
CA ASP A 109 -11.30 8.62 -3.58
C ASP A 109 -10.83 9.87 -2.80
N ARG A 110 -10.07 9.69 -1.71
CA ARG A 110 -9.64 10.76 -0.83
C ARG A 110 -8.13 10.92 -0.85
N ILE A 111 -7.69 12.13 -1.12
CA ILE A 111 -6.29 12.54 -1.02
C ILE A 111 -5.96 13.00 0.41
N GLU A 112 -6.99 13.16 1.26
CA GLU A 112 -6.79 13.65 2.63
C GLU A 112 -5.95 12.67 3.45
N PRO A 113 -4.93 13.17 4.19
CA PRO A 113 -4.10 12.35 5.03
C PRO A 113 -4.93 11.72 6.17
N PHE A 114 -4.56 10.51 6.55
CA PHE A 114 -5.18 9.82 7.68
C PHE A 114 -4.90 10.57 8.99
N LYS A 115 -5.96 11.05 9.65
CA LYS A 115 -5.88 11.79 10.91
C LYS A 115 -6.41 10.94 12.05
N PHE A 116 -5.53 10.24 12.74
CA PHE A 116 -5.88 9.42 13.90
C PHE A 116 -4.82 9.48 14.99
N GLN A 117 -5.26 9.55 16.24
CA GLN A 117 -4.43 9.41 17.43
C GLN A 117 -5.21 8.59 18.45
N TYR A 118 -4.57 7.67 19.13
CA TYR A 118 -5.23 6.79 20.12
C TYR A 118 -5.95 7.55 21.24
N LYS A 119 -5.48 8.75 21.61
CA LYS A 119 -6.14 9.63 22.57
C LYS A 119 -7.53 10.10 22.15
N MET A 120 -7.83 10.08 20.83
CA MET A 120 -9.14 10.48 20.32
C MET A 120 -10.23 9.46 20.65
N LEU A 121 -9.89 8.19 20.90
CA LEU A 121 -10.87 7.13 21.15
C LEU A 121 -11.72 7.41 22.41
N PRO A 122 -11.13 7.68 23.60
CA PRO A 122 -11.92 8.00 24.77
C PRO A 122 -12.64 9.35 24.68
N GLU A 123 -12.07 10.33 23.96
CA GLU A 123 -12.65 11.66 23.82
C GLU A 123 -13.89 11.66 22.92
N THR A 124 -13.89 10.88 21.84
CA THR A 124 -14.98 10.85 20.84
C THR A 124 -15.96 9.71 21.07
N GLY A 125 -15.59 8.67 21.82
CA GLY A 125 -16.36 7.42 21.95
C GLY A 125 -16.35 6.55 20.70
N LEU A 126 -15.61 6.94 19.66
CA LEU A 126 -15.45 6.19 18.41
C LEU A 126 -14.49 5.02 18.59
N LYS A 127 -14.59 4.04 17.74
CA LYS A 127 -13.67 2.89 17.64
C LYS A 127 -12.70 3.09 16.47
N THR A 128 -11.58 2.41 16.50
CA THR A 128 -10.58 2.47 15.41
C THR A 128 -11.18 2.26 14.01
N LYS A 129 -12.15 1.34 13.88
CA LYS A 129 -12.85 1.08 12.63
C LYS A 129 -13.62 2.28 12.08
N ASP A 130 -14.09 3.16 12.94
CA ASP A 130 -14.90 4.32 12.53
C ASP A 130 -14.02 5.39 11.86
N PHE A 131 -12.72 5.41 12.16
CA PHE A 131 -11.74 6.29 11.53
C PHE A 131 -11.28 5.81 10.14
N ILE A 132 -11.34 4.51 9.88
CA ILE A 132 -10.92 3.93 8.60
C ILE A 132 -12.10 3.66 7.65
N ALA A 133 -13.32 3.64 8.17
CA ALA A 133 -14.50 3.34 7.38
C ALA A 133 -14.74 4.39 6.28
N PRO A 134 -15.19 3.99 5.09
CA PRO A 134 -15.66 4.93 4.08
C PRO A 134 -16.97 5.58 4.53
N THR A 135 -17.35 6.67 3.87
CA THR A 135 -18.58 7.41 4.18
C THR A 135 -19.85 6.58 4.01
N SER A 136 -19.82 5.62 3.10
CA SER A 136 -20.94 4.72 2.85
C SER A 136 -20.50 3.43 2.18
N PHE A 137 -21.27 2.38 2.40
CA PHE A 137 -21.20 1.13 1.64
C PHE A 137 -22.54 0.87 0.96
N ASN A 138 -22.51 0.45 -0.29
CA ASN A 138 -23.71 0.01 -1.01
C ASN A 138 -23.40 -1.29 -1.77
N PHE A 139 -24.05 -2.37 -1.38
CA PHE A 139 -23.93 -3.73 -1.93
C PHE A 139 -25.21 -4.15 -2.71
N SER A 140 -25.94 -3.20 -3.30
CA SER A 140 -27.19 -3.47 -4.00
C SER A 140 -27.03 -4.27 -5.29
N LYS A 141 -25.81 -4.37 -5.84
CA LYS A 141 -25.50 -5.13 -7.06
C LYS A 141 -24.71 -6.38 -6.73
N ASN A 142 -24.96 -7.49 -7.45
CA ASN A 142 -24.31 -8.78 -7.20
C ASN A 142 -22.82 -8.81 -7.60
N GLN A 143 -22.39 -7.98 -8.53
CA GLN A 143 -21.03 -8.02 -9.09
C GLN A 143 -20.18 -6.83 -8.67
N THR A 144 -20.80 -5.76 -8.21
CA THR A 144 -20.12 -4.52 -7.85
C THR A 144 -20.66 -3.95 -6.55
N PHE A 145 -19.82 -3.22 -5.85
CA PHE A 145 -20.19 -2.47 -4.65
C PHE A 145 -19.68 -1.03 -4.75
N LEU A 146 -20.28 -0.15 -3.97
CA LEU A 146 -19.80 1.22 -3.84
C LEU A 146 -19.23 1.43 -2.43
N MET A 147 -18.07 2.05 -2.35
CA MET A 147 -17.44 2.55 -1.13
C MET A 147 -17.27 4.06 -1.28
N GLY A 148 -18.08 4.85 -0.57
CA GLY A 148 -18.09 6.29 -0.78
C GLY A 148 -18.44 6.60 -2.24
N ARG A 149 -17.49 7.17 -2.99
CA ARG A 149 -17.63 7.51 -4.42
C ARG A 149 -16.96 6.49 -5.35
N THR A 150 -16.23 5.54 -4.80
CA THR A 150 -15.49 4.54 -5.57
C THR A 150 -16.34 3.30 -5.81
N MET A 151 -16.36 2.81 -7.05
CA MET A 151 -16.97 1.54 -7.39
C MET A 151 -15.92 0.45 -7.43
N GLY A 152 -16.21 -0.66 -6.75
CA GLY A 152 -15.32 -1.82 -6.69
C GLY A 152 -16.02 -3.11 -7.12
N SER A 153 -15.22 -4.08 -7.51
CA SER A 153 -15.61 -5.48 -7.68
C SER A 153 -14.54 -6.38 -7.11
N VAL A 154 -14.92 -7.60 -6.73
CA VAL A 154 -13.99 -8.62 -6.26
C VAL A 154 -14.05 -9.79 -7.20
N SER A 155 -12.89 -10.23 -7.66
CA SER A 155 -12.73 -11.42 -8.49
C SER A 155 -11.68 -12.32 -7.84
N TYR A 156 -11.77 -13.61 -8.09
CA TYR A 156 -10.72 -14.56 -7.70
C TYR A 156 -10.11 -15.19 -8.96
N LEU A 157 -8.82 -15.46 -8.89
CA LEU A 157 -8.11 -16.19 -9.93
C LEU A 157 -8.08 -17.66 -9.54
N GLN A 158 -8.69 -18.50 -10.37
CA GLN A 158 -8.61 -19.94 -10.23
C GLN A 158 -7.55 -20.47 -11.18
N ILE A 159 -6.48 -21.04 -10.64
CA ILE A 159 -5.42 -21.67 -11.42
C ILE A 159 -5.84 -23.11 -11.69
N LEU A 160 -6.04 -23.43 -12.96
CA LEU A 160 -6.40 -24.77 -13.42
C LEU A 160 -5.18 -25.56 -13.93
N ALA A 161 -4.04 -24.90 -14.14
CA ALA A 161 -2.81 -25.53 -14.53
C ALA A 161 -2.14 -26.24 -13.34
N PRO A 162 -1.49 -27.39 -13.55
CA PRO A 162 -0.80 -28.11 -12.46
C PRO A 162 0.43 -27.36 -11.93
N GLU A 163 0.96 -26.43 -12.70
CA GLU A 163 2.13 -25.61 -12.34
C GLU A 163 1.87 -24.15 -12.66
N LEU A 164 2.27 -23.28 -11.77
CA LEU A 164 2.31 -21.83 -11.95
C LEU A 164 3.76 -21.42 -12.21
N THR A 165 4.00 -20.73 -13.31
CA THR A 165 5.33 -20.19 -13.60
C THR A 165 5.47 -18.77 -13.00
N ASP A 166 6.68 -18.42 -12.57
CA ASP A 166 6.99 -17.07 -12.02
C ASP A 166 6.61 -15.95 -13.00
N ARG A 167 6.72 -16.20 -14.31
CA ARG A 167 6.36 -15.25 -15.36
C ARG A 167 4.86 -14.96 -15.38
N MET A 168 4.02 -15.99 -15.25
CA MET A 168 2.55 -15.79 -15.22
C MET A 168 2.13 -14.96 -14.01
N LEU A 169 2.79 -15.17 -12.87
CA LEU A 169 2.55 -14.38 -11.66
C LEU A 169 3.05 -12.95 -11.83
N ALA A 170 4.23 -12.75 -12.42
CA ALA A 170 4.78 -11.42 -12.68
C ALA A 170 3.89 -10.61 -13.62
N ASP A 171 3.44 -11.17 -14.73
CA ASP A 171 2.54 -10.51 -15.69
C ASP A 171 1.21 -10.12 -15.03
N PHE A 172 0.69 -10.94 -14.13
CA PHE A 172 -0.53 -10.64 -13.39
C PHE A 172 -0.34 -9.54 -12.33
N LEU A 173 0.83 -9.48 -11.70
CA LEU A 173 1.15 -8.47 -10.69
C LEU A 173 1.58 -7.12 -11.28
N ASP A 174 1.97 -7.12 -12.56
CA ASP A 174 2.39 -5.91 -13.30
C ASP A 174 1.22 -5.19 -13.97
N VAL A 175 -0.01 -5.52 -13.60
CA VAL A 175 -1.20 -4.81 -14.08
C VAL A 175 -1.18 -3.37 -13.56
N ASP A 176 -1.22 -2.43 -14.50
CA ASP A 176 -1.05 -1.00 -14.24
C ASP A 176 -2.26 -0.30 -13.60
N ASP A 177 -3.41 -0.95 -13.60
CA ASP A 177 -4.65 -0.36 -13.10
C ASP A 177 -4.79 -0.43 -11.58
N SER A 178 -5.80 0.22 -11.03
CA SER A 178 -6.14 0.28 -9.60
C SER A 178 -6.60 -1.08 -9.03
N ILE A 179 -5.88 -2.15 -9.35
CA ILE A 179 -6.16 -3.53 -8.92
C ILE A 179 -5.30 -3.86 -7.71
N ASN A 180 -5.96 -4.16 -6.60
CA ASN A 180 -5.33 -4.72 -5.42
C ASN A 180 -5.36 -6.25 -5.50
N VAL A 181 -4.22 -6.90 -5.25
CA VAL A 181 -4.07 -8.36 -5.34
C VAL A 181 -3.68 -8.92 -3.98
N ASN A 182 -4.33 -10.01 -3.57
CA ASN A 182 -3.97 -10.79 -2.39
C ASN A 182 -3.69 -12.24 -2.80
N ILE A 183 -2.59 -12.79 -2.32
CA ILE A 183 -2.14 -14.17 -2.56
C ILE A 183 -1.92 -14.86 -1.22
#